data_39396e42e22701aaf80bfee1336eda95
#
_entry.id   39396e42e22701aaf80bfee1336eda95
#
_cell.length_a   1.000
_cell.length_b   1.000
_cell.length_c   1.000
_cell.angle_alpha   90.00
_cell.angle_beta   90.00
_cell.angle_gamma   90.00
#
_symmetry.space_group_name_H-M   'P 1'
#
loop_
_entity.id
_entity.type
_entity.pdbx_description
1 polymer ?
#
loop_
_entity_poly.entity_id
_entity_poly.type
_entity_poly.pdbx_seq_one_letter_code
_entity_poly.pdbx_strand_id
1 'polypeptide(L)'
;SIVHPEPGVWKWDRVEAFLNFSNANNIKMRVHGPIGPQSSTWAKTDSRTAEELSELYEDFLTELCKKINGNSNILWMDVVNETIDSNGNWTDKRNGTNQWENPWTQIGKNDDGIPLYIIKAFEIAQQHAPDISLIFNQHAGMQPAMWNKVKETILYLKNKGLRVDGLGWQGHLRDNVVLSLNQSKLNYLFSIIDWAHENDLDFHITEI
;
A
#
# COMPACT_ATOMS: atom_id res chain seq x y z
N SER A 1 14.20 -0.77 3.40
CA SER A 1 13.30 -0.28 4.46
C SER A 1 14.07 0.01 5.73
N ILE A 2 13.61 0.98 6.51
CA ILE A 2 14.26 1.34 7.79
C ILE A 2 14.05 0.21 8.82
N VAL A 3 12.90 -0.41 8.79
CA VAL A 3 12.50 -1.47 9.73
C VAL A 3 13.16 -2.81 9.40
N HIS A 4 13.29 -3.10 8.12
CA HIS A 4 13.86 -4.33 7.59
C HIS A 4 14.92 -4.00 6.52
N PRO A 5 16.12 -3.56 6.94
CA PRO A 5 17.17 -3.10 6.04
C PRO A 5 17.77 -4.21 5.19
N GLU A 6 17.75 -5.44 5.69
CA GLU A 6 18.27 -6.65 5.06
C GLU A 6 17.41 -7.84 5.48
N PRO A 7 17.38 -8.93 4.70
CA PRO A 7 16.69 -10.16 5.08
C PRO A 7 17.09 -10.65 6.47
N GLY A 8 16.11 -10.93 7.32
CA GLY A 8 16.32 -11.41 8.69
C GLY A 8 16.83 -10.37 9.69
N VAL A 9 17.04 -9.13 9.27
CA VAL A 9 17.50 -8.04 10.14
C VAL A 9 16.37 -7.07 10.44
N TRP A 10 15.99 -6.99 11.71
CA TRP A 10 14.90 -6.15 12.19
C TRP A 10 15.42 -4.98 13.03
N LYS A 11 14.90 -3.78 12.79
CA LYS A 11 15.19 -2.55 13.52
C LYS A 11 13.88 -1.91 13.98
N TRP A 12 13.43 -2.31 15.15
CA TRP A 12 12.16 -1.87 15.70
C TRP A 12 12.22 -0.53 16.46
N ASP A 13 13.42 -0.03 16.80
CA ASP A 13 13.61 1.14 17.68
C ASP A 13 12.76 2.34 17.26
N ARG A 14 12.70 2.64 15.97
CA ARG A 14 11.88 3.76 15.47
C ARG A 14 10.39 3.48 15.57
N VAL A 15 9.97 2.27 15.27
CA VAL A 15 8.55 1.87 15.41
C VAL A 15 8.15 1.97 16.87
N GLU A 16 8.96 1.46 17.78
CA GLU A 16 8.70 1.53 19.22
C GLU A 16 8.66 2.96 19.73
N ALA A 17 9.56 3.83 19.27
CA ALA A 17 9.52 5.25 19.62
C ALA A 17 8.22 5.92 19.17
N PHE A 18 7.75 5.65 17.95
CA PHE A 18 6.46 6.16 17.46
C PHE A 18 5.27 5.59 18.24
N LEU A 19 5.26 4.29 18.53
CA LEU A 19 4.21 3.66 19.34
C LEU A 19 4.14 4.26 20.74
N ASN A 20 5.28 4.43 21.39
CA ASN A 20 5.37 5.05 22.71
C ASN A 20 4.89 6.50 22.70
N PHE A 21 5.30 7.29 21.69
CA PHE A 21 4.85 8.66 21.52
C PHE A 21 3.33 8.72 21.29
N SER A 22 2.79 7.88 20.42
CA SER A 22 1.36 7.77 20.14
C SER A 22 0.57 7.44 21.40
N ASN A 23 1.02 6.43 22.14
CA ASN A 23 0.35 5.99 23.38
C ASN A 23 0.39 7.06 24.47
N ALA A 24 1.55 7.71 24.66
CA ALA A 24 1.72 8.77 25.67
C ALA A 24 0.86 10.01 25.39
N ASN A 25 0.53 10.29 24.13
CA ASN A 25 -0.19 11.48 23.69
C ASN A 25 -1.60 11.18 23.15
N ASN A 26 -2.04 9.93 23.16
CA ASN A 26 -3.31 9.48 22.60
C ASN A 26 -3.52 9.95 21.14
N ILE A 27 -2.46 9.88 20.32
CA ILE A 27 -2.49 10.27 18.91
C ILE A 27 -2.78 9.04 18.06
N LYS A 28 -3.74 9.14 17.13
CA LYS A 28 -4.04 8.07 16.20
C LYS A 28 -3.00 8.05 15.07
N MET A 29 -2.63 6.84 14.67
CA MET A 29 -1.55 6.60 13.73
C MET A 29 -2.03 5.80 12.52
N ARG A 30 -1.36 6.06 11.40
CA ARG A 30 -1.43 5.28 10.17
C ARG A 30 -0.06 4.65 9.92
N VAL A 31 -0.05 3.37 9.57
CA VAL A 31 1.15 2.69 9.07
C VAL A 31 1.17 2.86 7.55
N HIS A 32 2.13 3.63 7.06
CA HIS A 32 2.22 3.98 5.64
C HIS A 32 3.10 3.00 4.87
N GLY A 33 2.56 2.49 3.77
CA GLY A 33 3.24 1.86 2.65
C GLY A 33 4.34 0.83 2.94
N PRO A 34 4.11 -0.23 3.74
CA PRO A 34 5.10 -1.28 3.88
C PRO A 34 5.47 -1.92 2.53
N ILE A 35 4.50 -1.98 1.62
CA ILE A 35 4.64 -2.57 0.29
C ILE A 35 4.35 -1.50 -0.76
N GLY A 36 5.37 -1.14 -1.53
CA GLY A 36 5.25 -0.14 -2.59
C GLY A 36 6.60 0.17 -3.23
N PRO A 37 6.64 1.15 -4.14
CA PRO A 37 7.88 1.60 -4.74
C PRO A 37 8.90 1.99 -3.67
N GLN A 38 10.15 1.58 -3.88
CA GLN A 38 11.29 1.87 -2.99
C GLN A 38 11.21 1.25 -1.58
N SER A 39 10.18 0.46 -1.27
CA SER A 39 10.22 -0.37 -0.07
C SER A 39 11.22 -1.51 -0.25
N SER A 40 11.89 -1.91 0.85
CA SER A 40 12.84 -3.03 0.86
C SER A 40 13.88 -2.95 -0.28
N THR A 41 14.70 -1.92 -0.27
CA THR A 41 15.67 -1.61 -1.34
C THR A 41 16.63 -2.75 -1.66
N TRP A 42 16.94 -3.60 -0.68
CA TRP A 42 17.75 -4.79 -0.87
C TRP A 42 17.13 -5.77 -1.90
N ALA A 43 15.80 -5.86 -1.97
CA ALA A 43 15.11 -6.75 -2.91
C ALA A 43 15.28 -6.35 -4.39
N LYS A 44 15.72 -5.12 -4.67
CA LYS A 44 15.97 -4.64 -6.03
C LYS A 44 17.14 -5.34 -6.71
N THR A 45 18.14 -5.72 -5.95
CA THR A 45 19.36 -6.37 -6.42
C THR A 45 19.45 -7.83 -5.96
N ASP A 46 18.39 -8.35 -5.40
CA ASP A 46 18.33 -9.74 -4.93
C ASP A 46 18.33 -10.70 -6.10
N SER A 47 19.09 -11.79 -5.97
CA SER A 47 19.23 -12.85 -6.97
C SER A 47 18.50 -14.14 -6.59
N ARG A 48 17.68 -14.10 -5.53
CA ARG A 48 16.88 -15.25 -5.08
C ARG A 48 15.82 -15.61 -6.10
N THR A 49 15.35 -16.84 -6.02
CA THR A 49 14.19 -17.29 -6.80
C THR A 49 12.92 -16.55 -6.38
N ALA A 50 11.87 -16.62 -7.18
CA ALA A 50 10.58 -16.04 -6.85
C ALA A 50 10.00 -16.61 -5.55
N GLU A 51 10.20 -17.92 -5.31
CA GLU A 51 9.78 -18.63 -4.13
C GLU A 51 10.51 -18.11 -2.88
N GLU A 52 11.83 -18.07 -2.90
CA GLU A 52 12.66 -17.57 -1.79
C GLU A 52 12.34 -16.09 -1.49
N LEU A 53 12.12 -15.29 -2.53
CA LEU A 53 11.74 -13.88 -2.36
C LEU A 53 10.33 -13.75 -1.77
N SER A 54 9.42 -14.64 -2.16
CA SER A 54 8.06 -14.72 -1.59
C SER A 54 8.08 -15.04 -0.09
N GLU A 55 8.89 -16.01 0.32
CA GLU A 55 9.05 -16.37 1.75
C GLU A 55 9.54 -15.17 2.57
N LEU A 56 10.56 -14.48 2.11
CA LEU A 56 11.08 -13.27 2.77
C LEU A 56 10.05 -12.13 2.82
N TYR A 57 9.24 -12.00 1.78
CA TYR A 57 8.14 -11.03 1.73
C TYR A 57 7.07 -11.35 2.77
N GLU A 58 6.67 -12.61 2.84
CA GLU A 58 5.67 -13.10 3.79
C GLU A 58 6.14 -12.93 5.24
N ASP A 59 7.39 -13.30 5.53
CA ASP A 59 8.01 -13.09 6.83
C ASP A 59 8.03 -11.60 7.22
N PHE A 60 8.47 -10.74 6.30
CA PHE A 60 8.52 -9.30 6.54
C PHE A 60 7.15 -8.73 6.92
N LEU A 61 6.14 -9.01 6.11
CA LEU A 61 4.84 -8.41 6.33
C LEU A 61 4.11 -9.03 7.53
N THR A 62 4.29 -10.33 7.75
CA THR A 62 3.75 -11.03 8.92
C THR A 62 4.30 -10.45 10.22
N GLU A 63 5.60 -10.30 10.34
CA GLU A 63 6.22 -9.75 11.55
C GLU A 63 5.86 -8.28 11.76
N LEU A 64 5.75 -7.49 10.70
CA LEU A 64 5.27 -6.12 10.79
C LEU A 64 3.83 -6.08 11.30
N CYS A 65 2.93 -6.85 10.71
CA CYS A 65 1.52 -6.91 11.12
C CYS A 65 1.37 -7.33 12.58
N LYS A 66 2.07 -8.37 13.01
CA LYS A 66 2.07 -8.80 14.41
C LYS A 66 2.59 -7.72 15.36
N LYS A 67 3.62 -6.97 14.96
CA LYS A 67 4.22 -5.91 15.77
C LYS A 67 3.27 -4.73 16.00
N ILE A 68 2.44 -4.40 15.00
CA ILE A 68 1.56 -3.24 15.07
C ILE A 68 0.15 -3.56 15.56
N ASN A 69 -0.31 -4.80 15.38
CA ASN A 69 -1.66 -5.22 15.80
C ASN A 69 -1.84 -5.15 17.31
N GLY A 70 -3.05 -4.87 17.75
CA GLY A 70 -3.39 -4.75 19.19
C GLY A 70 -3.01 -3.39 19.81
N ASN A 71 -2.35 -2.48 19.08
CA ASN A 71 -2.17 -1.11 19.54
C ASN A 71 -3.40 -0.27 19.17
N SER A 72 -4.19 0.14 20.17
CA SER A 72 -5.46 0.86 19.99
C SER A 72 -5.32 2.26 19.34
N ASN A 73 -4.11 2.75 19.17
CA ASN A 73 -3.84 4.00 18.47
C ASN A 73 -3.48 3.81 17.00
N ILE A 74 -3.17 2.60 16.54
CA ILE A 74 -2.99 2.32 15.12
C ILE A 74 -4.35 1.93 14.53
N LEU A 75 -4.91 2.81 13.71
CA LEU A 75 -6.24 2.62 13.13
C LEU A 75 -6.20 2.14 11.68
N TRP A 76 -5.18 2.52 10.93
CA TRP A 76 -5.10 2.28 9.49
C TRP A 76 -3.72 1.79 9.07
N MET A 77 -3.68 0.96 8.05
CA MET A 77 -2.48 0.56 7.35
C MET A 77 -2.70 0.67 5.84
N ASP A 78 -1.82 1.42 5.15
CA ASP A 78 -1.74 1.41 3.69
C ASP A 78 -1.03 0.12 3.28
N VAL A 79 -1.79 -0.98 3.15
CA VAL A 79 -1.26 -2.34 2.92
C VAL A 79 -0.34 -2.36 1.71
N VAL A 80 -0.80 -1.74 0.63
CA VAL A 80 -0.01 -1.48 -0.58
C VAL A 80 -0.06 -0.01 -0.97
N ASN A 81 1.02 0.47 -1.56
CA ASN A 81 1.17 1.86 -1.95
C ASN A 81 1.70 1.98 -3.40
N GLU A 82 1.05 2.83 -4.22
CA GLU A 82 1.52 3.19 -5.56
C GLU A 82 1.86 2.00 -6.48
N THR A 83 0.99 1.00 -6.46
CA THR A 83 1.19 -0.25 -7.20
C THR A 83 0.91 -0.14 -8.70
N ILE A 84 0.25 0.95 -9.11
CA ILE A 84 -0.22 1.16 -10.49
C ILE A 84 0.29 2.52 -10.98
N ASP A 85 0.85 2.55 -12.19
CA ASP A 85 1.31 3.79 -12.82
C ASP A 85 0.15 4.60 -13.43
N SER A 86 0.44 5.81 -13.90
CA SER A 86 -0.56 6.71 -14.51
C SER A 86 -1.22 6.16 -15.77
N ASN A 87 -0.65 5.14 -16.40
CA ASN A 87 -1.18 4.50 -17.60
C ASN A 87 -2.03 3.25 -17.28
N GLY A 88 -2.17 2.91 -16.00
CA GLY A 88 -2.89 1.71 -15.56
C GLY A 88 -2.06 0.42 -15.61
N ASN A 89 -0.74 0.53 -15.72
CA ASN A 89 0.15 -0.63 -15.64
C ASN A 89 0.61 -0.85 -14.20
N TRP A 90 0.97 -2.09 -13.88
CA TRP A 90 1.63 -2.39 -12.62
C TRP A 90 2.99 -1.68 -12.54
N THR A 91 3.27 -1.02 -11.41
CA THR A 91 4.61 -0.51 -11.11
C THR A 91 5.54 -1.70 -10.92
N ASP A 92 6.47 -1.86 -11.84
CA ASP A 92 7.33 -3.04 -11.96
C ASP A 92 8.78 -2.73 -11.60
N LYS A 93 9.58 -3.79 -11.47
CA LYS A 93 11.04 -3.66 -11.35
C LYS A 93 11.61 -3.08 -12.64
N ARG A 94 12.51 -2.10 -12.50
CA ARG A 94 13.19 -1.46 -13.63
C ARG A 94 14.70 -1.71 -13.54
N ASN A 95 15.28 -2.27 -14.61
CA ASN A 95 16.73 -2.47 -14.68
C ASN A 95 17.47 -1.13 -14.68
N GLY A 96 18.45 -1.00 -13.79
CA GLY A 96 19.33 0.17 -13.74
C GLY A 96 18.72 1.46 -13.18
N THR A 97 17.54 1.41 -12.61
CA THR A 97 16.92 2.55 -11.91
C THR A 97 16.79 2.31 -10.43
N ASN A 98 16.85 3.39 -9.64
CA ASN A 98 16.60 3.36 -8.20
C ASN A 98 15.32 4.09 -7.81
N GLN A 99 14.48 4.45 -8.80
CA GLN A 99 13.29 5.27 -8.56
C GLN A 99 12.03 4.58 -9.05
N TRP A 100 10.97 4.65 -8.24
CA TRP A 100 9.62 4.23 -8.58
C TRP A 100 9.54 2.84 -9.22
N GLU A 101 10.28 1.91 -8.66
CA GLU A 101 10.23 0.50 -9.03
C GLU A 101 9.75 -0.33 -7.83
N ASN A 102 8.97 -1.35 -8.11
CA ASN A 102 8.50 -2.29 -7.11
C ASN A 102 9.21 -3.63 -7.27
N PRO A 103 10.15 -3.98 -6.38
CA PRO A 103 10.90 -5.21 -6.50
C PRO A 103 10.06 -6.47 -6.29
N TRP A 104 8.92 -6.35 -5.62
CA TRP A 104 8.07 -7.49 -5.27
C TRP A 104 7.32 -8.09 -6.46
N THR A 105 7.28 -7.40 -7.62
CA THR A 105 6.74 -7.97 -8.85
C THR A 105 7.51 -9.19 -9.34
N GLN A 106 8.75 -9.39 -8.87
CA GLN A 106 9.57 -10.57 -9.14
C GLN A 106 8.97 -11.86 -8.57
N ILE A 107 8.09 -11.78 -7.58
CA ILE A 107 7.34 -12.93 -7.05
C ILE A 107 6.39 -13.52 -8.10
N GLY A 108 6.02 -12.72 -9.11
CA GLY A 108 5.17 -13.15 -10.21
C GLY A 108 3.74 -12.62 -10.13
N LYS A 109 2.92 -13.16 -11.03
CA LYS A 109 1.48 -12.85 -11.17
C LYS A 109 0.68 -14.14 -11.19
N ASN A 110 -0.58 -14.05 -10.82
CA ASN A 110 -1.53 -15.15 -11.01
C ASN A 110 -2.06 -15.21 -12.46
N ASP A 111 -2.92 -16.18 -12.75
CA ASP A 111 -3.52 -16.38 -14.08
C ASP A 111 -4.38 -15.20 -14.54
N ASP A 112 -4.91 -14.40 -13.61
CA ASP A 112 -5.68 -13.17 -13.90
C ASP A 112 -4.77 -11.94 -14.13
N GLY A 113 -3.43 -12.13 -14.09
CA GLY A 113 -2.45 -11.07 -14.29
C GLY A 113 -2.29 -10.12 -13.10
N ILE A 114 -2.83 -10.46 -11.94
CA ILE A 114 -2.67 -9.69 -10.70
C ILE A 114 -1.35 -10.08 -10.02
N PRO A 115 -0.50 -9.10 -9.62
CA PRO A 115 0.73 -9.40 -8.92
C PRO A 115 0.47 -10.14 -7.61
N LEU A 116 1.17 -11.26 -7.41
CA LEU A 116 1.01 -12.12 -6.23
C LEU A 116 1.31 -11.37 -4.93
N TYR A 117 2.25 -10.42 -4.95
CA TYR A 117 2.58 -9.63 -3.77
C TYR A 117 1.39 -8.79 -3.24
N ILE A 118 0.47 -8.36 -4.12
CA ILE A 118 -0.73 -7.61 -3.70
C ILE A 118 -1.70 -8.54 -2.97
N ILE A 119 -1.97 -9.71 -3.56
CA ILE A 119 -2.88 -10.71 -2.98
C ILE A 119 -2.35 -11.13 -1.60
N LYS A 120 -1.09 -11.57 -1.54
CA LYS A 120 -0.41 -11.96 -0.30
C LYS A 120 -0.40 -10.86 0.76
N ALA A 121 -0.25 -9.59 0.35
CA ALA A 121 -0.29 -8.47 1.29
C ALA A 121 -1.61 -8.39 2.04
N PHE A 122 -2.72 -8.48 1.34
CA PHE A 122 -4.04 -8.43 1.97
C PHE A 122 -4.38 -9.71 2.74
N GLU A 123 -3.95 -10.88 2.27
CA GLU A 123 -4.08 -12.15 3.02
C GLU A 123 -3.36 -12.07 4.37
N ILE A 124 -2.09 -11.66 4.38
CA ILE A 124 -1.28 -11.54 5.59
C ILE A 124 -1.83 -10.46 6.53
N ALA A 125 -2.17 -9.29 5.98
CA ALA A 125 -2.70 -8.19 6.78
C ALA A 125 -4.04 -8.54 7.42
N GLN A 126 -4.95 -9.18 6.70
CA GLN A 126 -6.23 -9.66 7.23
C GLN A 126 -6.04 -10.67 8.36
N GLN A 127 -5.05 -11.56 8.25
CA GLN A 127 -4.78 -12.60 9.23
C GLN A 127 -4.06 -12.07 10.48
N HIS A 128 -3.08 -11.17 10.31
CA HIS A 128 -2.15 -10.77 11.37
C HIS A 128 -2.34 -9.34 11.87
N ALA A 129 -3.20 -8.55 11.22
CA ALA A 129 -3.59 -7.22 11.66
C ALA A 129 -5.12 -7.04 11.62
N PRO A 130 -5.92 -7.94 12.25
CA PRO A 130 -7.38 -7.90 12.18
C PRO A 130 -7.99 -6.63 12.78
N ASP A 131 -7.31 -5.97 13.71
CA ASP A 131 -7.81 -4.78 14.41
C ASP A 131 -7.56 -3.46 13.66
N ILE A 132 -6.86 -3.52 12.52
CA ILE A 132 -6.43 -2.35 11.74
C ILE A 132 -7.21 -2.31 10.43
N SER A 133 -7.71 -1.11 10.04
CA SER A 133 -8.33 -0.92 8.72
C SER A 133 -7.30 -1.02 7.60
N LEU A 134 -7.59 -1.85 6.60
CA LEU A 134 -6.70 -2.18 5.49
C LEU A 134 -7.01 -1.30 4.27
N ILE A 135 -6.06 -0.45 3.91
CA ILE A 135 -6.23 0.57 2.87
C ILE A 135 -5.41 0.21 1.63
N PHE A 136 -6.03 0.33 0.46
CA PHE A 136 -5.34 0.33 -0.82
C PHE A 136 -4.97 1.78 -1.16
N ASN A 137 -3.70 2.16 -1.02
CA ASN A 137 -3.25 3.54 -1.21
C ASN A 137 -2.65 3.77 -2.60
N GLN A 138 -2.98 4.91 -3.21
CA GLN A 138 -2.56 5.25 -4.56
C GLN A 138 -2.20 6.73 -4.67
N HIS A 139 -1.28 7.06 -5.60
CA HIS A 139 -0.80 8.43 -5.79
C HIS A 139 -1.89 9.39 -6.31
N ALA A 140 -1.63 10.68 -6.20
CA ALA A 140 -2.61 11.76 -6.44
C ALA A 140 -3.06 11.97 -7.89
N GLY A 141 -2.52 11.24 -8.85
CA GLY A 141 -2.87 11.38 -10.27
C GLY A 141 -4.36 11.14 -10.52
N MET A 142 -4.95 11.92 -11.44
CA MET A 142 -6.37 11.81 -11.82
C MET A 142 -6.54 11.14 -13.19
N GLN A 143 -5.69 10.16 -13.51
CA GLN A 143 -5.77 9.43 -14.77
C GLN A 143 -6.79 8.29 -14.68
N PRO A 144 -7.82 8.27 -15.56
CA PRO A 144 -8.84 7.23 -15.52
C PRO A 144 -8.29 5.81 -15.66
N ALA A 145 -7.27 5.59 -16.49
CA ALA A 145 -6.66 4.27 -16.66
C ALA A 145 -6.11 3.72 -15.34
N MET A 146 -5.45 4.54 -14.55
CA MET A 146 -4.93 4.17 -13.22
C MET A 146 -6.07 3.81 -12.27
N TRP A 147 -7.05 4.70 -12.11
CA TRP A 147 -8.15 4.49 -11.16
C TRP A 147 -9.08 3.34 -11.54
N ASN A 148 -9.29 3.10 -12.84
CA ASN A 148 -10.01 1.91 -13.28
C ASN A 148 -9.28 0.64 -12.85
N LYS A 149 -7.95 0.59 -13.03
CA LYS A 149 -7.14 -0.54 -12.59
C LYS A 149 -7.14 -0.73 -11.08
N VAL A 150 -7.11 0.37 -10.30
CA VAL A 150 -7.26 0.34 -8.83
C VAL A 150 -8.61 -0.28 -8.45
N LYS A 151 -9.70 0.23 -9.02
CA LYS A 151 -11.06 -0.25 -8.76
C LYS A 151 -11.22 -1.73 -9.10
N GLU A 152 -10.76 -2.15 -10.28
CA GLU A 152 -10.76 -3.56 -10.70
C GLU A 152 -10.00 -4.45 -9.71
N THR A 153 -8.84 -3.99 -9.25
CA THR A 153 -8.01 -4.75 -8.30
C THR A 153 -8.68 -4.88 -6.94
N ILE A 154 -9.27 -3.81 -6.42
CA ILE A 154 -10.00 -3.86 -5.14
C ILE A 154 -11.20 -4.81 -5.24
N LEU A 155 -11.98 -4.73 -6.31
CA LEU A 155 -13.10 -5.64 -6.53
C LEU A 155 -12.63 -7.09 -6.64
N TYR A 156 -11.51 -7.32 -7.32
CA TYR A 156 -10.90 -8.66 -7.41
C TYR A 156 -10.55 -9.20 -6.01
N LEU A 157 -9.88 -8.41 -5.17
CA LEU A 157 -9.52 -8.81 -3.81
C LEU A 157 -10.77 -9.12 -2.98
N LYS A 158 -11.77 -8.25 -3.00
CA LYS A 158 -13.06 -8.48 -2.30
C LYS A 158 -13.76 -9.73 -2.78
N ASN A 159 -13.79 -10.01 -4.09
CA ASN A 159 -14.37 -11.21 -4.67
C ASN A 159 -13.63 -12.50 -4.28
N LYS A 160 -12.36 -12.40 -3.91
CA LYS A 160 -11.59 -13.52 -3.33
C LYS A 160 -11.79 -13.66 -1.81
N GLY A 161 -12.68 -12.86 -1.21
CA GLY A 161 -12.94 -12.87 0.24
C GLY A 161 -11.87 -12.14 1.05
N LEU A 162 -11.03 -11.34 0.42
CA LEU A 162 -10.03 -10.55 1.10
C LEU A 162 -10.61 -9.21 1.57
N ARG A 163 -10.24 -8.82 2.77
CA ARG A 163 -10.68 -7.57 3.37
C ARG A 163 -9.91 -6.40 2.76
N VAL A 164 -10.64 -5.46 2.19
CA VAL A 164 -10.17 -4.12 1.82
C VAL A 164 -11.18 -3.16 2.43
N ASP A 165 -10.73 -2.37 3.40
CA ASP A 165 -11.63 -1.51 4.18
C ASP A 165 -11.70 -0.09 3.62
N GLY A 166 -10.68 0.32 2.86
CA GLY A 166 -10.69 1.67 2.32
C GLY A 166 -9.80 1.87 1.10
N LEU A 167 -10.08 2.97 0.42
CA LEU A 167 -9.34 3.51 -0.70
C LEU A 167 -8.60 4.78 -0.27
N GLY A 168 -7.29 4.79 -0.40
CA GLY A 168 -6.43 5.93 -0.09
C GLY A 168 -6.06 6.71 -1.35
N TRP A 169 -6.21 8.01 -1.29
CA TRP A 169 -5.73 8.96 -2.27
C TRP A 169 -4.67 9.87 -1.65
N GLN A 170 -3.47 9.87 -2.19
CA GLN A 170 -2.41 10.79 -1.79
C GLN A 170 -2.79 12.20 -2.31
N GLY A 171 -3.17 13.07 -1.40
CA GLY A 171 -3.57 14.43 -1.72
C GLY A 171 -2.41 15.40 -1.92
N HIS A 172 -1.26 14.98 -2.49
CA HIS A 172 -0.10 15.85 -2.73
C HIS A 172 -0.46 17.08 -3.57
N LEU A 173 -1.11 18.02 -2.94
CA LEU A 173 -1.54 19.27 -3.53
C LEU A 173 -0.42 20.30 -3.33
N ARG A 174 0.43 20.48 -4.34
CA ARG A 174 1.31 21.65 -4.38
C ARG A 174 0.45 22.90 -4.59
N ASP A 175 0.85 24.06 -4.08
CA ASP A 175 0.11 25.32 -4.18
C ASP A 175 -0.40 25.63 -5.59
N ASN A 176 0.37 25.25 -6.61
CA ASN A 176 -0.01 25.40 -8.02
C ASN A 176 -0.93 24.28 -8.53
N VAL A 177 -1.13 23.18 -7.79
CA VAL A 177 -1.98 22.04 -8.19
C VAL A 177 -3.39 22.20 -7.67
N VAL A 178 -3.60 22.80 -6.50
CA VAL A 178 -4.94 23.16 -6.00
C VAL A 178 -5.65 24.08 -7.01
N LEU A 179 -4.91 25.06 -7.55
CA LEU A 179 -5.40 25.95 -8.59
C LEU A 179 -5.52 25.26 -9.97
N SER A 180 -4.91 24.10 -10.16
CA SER A 180 -4.97 23.32 -11.41
C SER A 180 -5.96 22.17 -11.39
N LEU A 181 -6.61 21.89 -10.25
CA LEU A 181 -7.78 21.02 -10.22
C LEU A 181 -8.94 21.77 -10.88
N ASN A 182 -9.03 21.66 -12.20
CA ASN A 182 -10.19 22.16 -12.92
C ASN A 182 -11.43 21.36 -12.51
N GLN A 183 -12.62 21.91 -12.81
CA GLN A 183 -13.90 21.30 -12.41
C GLN A 183 -14.01 19.83 -12.88
N SER A 184 -13.43 19.47 -14.02
CA SER A 184 -13.45 18.11 -14.54
C SER A 184 -12.68 17.13 -13.63
N LYS A 185 -11.50 17.52 -13.14
CA LYS A 185 -10.70 16.69 -12.22
C LYS A 185 -11.39 16.56 -10.86
N LEU A 186 -12.00 17.64 -10.37
CA LEU A 186 -12.79 17.61 -9.13
C LEU A 186 -14.00 16.68 -9.27
N ASN A 187 -14.74 16.78 -10.36
CA ASN A 187 -15.87 15.88 -10.62
C ASN A 187 -15.40 14.42 -10.71
N TYR A 188 -14.23 14.17 -11.28
CA TYR A 188 -13.66 12.84 -11.35
C TYR A 188 -13.25 12.33 -9.95
N LEU A 189 -12.63 13.18 -9.12
CA LEU A 189 -12.33 12.84 -7.74
C LEU A 189 -13.59 12.47 -6.95
N PHE A 190 -14.65 13.27 -7.06
CA PHE A 190 -15.94 12.96 -6.44
C PHE A 190 -16.49 11.61 -6.92
N SER A 191 -16.37 11.30 -8.21
CA SER A 191 -16.81 10.00 -8.73
C SER A 191 -15.99 8.82 -8.19
N ILE A 192 -14.73 9.04 -7.79
CA ILE A 192 -13.92 8.01 -7.11
C ILE A 192 -14.39 7.83 -5.67
N ILE A 193 -14.70 8.93 -4.97
CA ILE A 193 -15.24 8.92 -3.61
C ILE A 193 -16.59 8.20 -3.58
N ASP A 194 -17.51 8.57 -4.47
CA ASP A 194 -18.83 7.94 -4.59
C ASP A 194 -18.68 6.43 -4.84
N TRP A 195 -17.81 6.07 -5.78
CA TRP A 195 -17.53 4.65 -6.07
C TRP A 195 -16.99 3.90 -4.85
N ALA A 196 -16.12 4.51 -4.06
CA ALA A 196 -15.60 3.88 -2.85
C ALA A 196 -16.75 3.57 -1.87
N HIS A 197 -17.61 4.54 -1.59
CA HIS A 197 -18.76 4.37 -0.70
C HIS A 197 -19.79 3.37 -1.26
N GLU A 198 -20.05 3.36 -2.56
CA GLU A 198 -20.93 2.38 -3.21
C GLU A 198 -20.41 0.93 -3.12
N ASN A 199 -19.11 0.77 -2.84
CA ASN A 199 -18.46 -0.54 -2.68
C ASN A 199 -18.06 -0.85 -1.23
N ASP A 200 -18.70 -0.18 -0.25
CA ASP A 200 -18.43 -0.35 1.19
C ASP A 200 -16.94 -0.15 1.54
N LEU A 201 -16.35 0.94 1.06
CA LEU A 201 -14.99 1.36 1.35
C LEU A 201 -15.00 2.76 1.95
N ASP A 202 -14.19 2.96 2.99
CA ASP A 202 -13.83 4.30 3.43
C ASP A 202 -12.94 4.99 2.38
N PHE A 203 -13.12 6.30 2.21
CA PHE A 203 -12.22 7.09 1.37
C PHE A 203 -11.29 7.95 2.24
N HIS A 204 -9.98 7.82 2.03
CA HIS A 204 -8.97 8.52 2.82
C HIS A 204 -8.14 9.47 1.96
N ILE A 205 -7.94 10.70 2.45
CA ILE A 205 -6.85 11.57 2.00
C ILE A 205 -5.66 11.22 2.87
N THR A 206 -4.69 10.53 2.30
CA THR A 206 -3.64 9.86 3.07
C THR A 206 -2.37 10.69 3.25
N GLU A 207 -2.14 11.64 2.35
CA GLU A 207 -0.97 12.50 2.33
C GLU A 207 -1.37 13.92 1.87
N ILE A 208 -0.72 14.94 2.44
CA ILE A 208 -0.98 16.36 2.12
C ILE A 208 0.35 17.07 1.91
#